data_405d074dd80902d5be91130a559c9c1d
#
_entry.id   405d074dd80902d5be91130a559c9c1d
#
_cell.length_a   1.000
_cell.length_b   1.000
_cell.length_c   1.000
_cell.angle_alpha   90.00
_cell.angle_beta   90.00
_cell.angle_gamma   90.00
#
_symmetry.space_group_name_H-M   'P 1'
#
loop_
_entity.id
_entity.type
_entity.pdbx_description
1 polymer ?
#
loop_
_entity_poly.entity_id
_entity_poly.type
_entity_poly.pdbx_seq_one_letter_code
_entity_poly.pdbx_strand_id
1 'polypeptide(L)'
;SSACPCDVDAANGWNPTDIFVRTYPKEKKYSKAIAFRMKTDSEPKLTQETGFHKKTSELTRNFIEYKGFWLANNFTNSGTIKEYTACRESAIATDLSPLRKFEILGPDAENLMQYTLTRNIKKMSVGQVVYTAMCYENGCMLDDGTLFKLGQDNFRWIGGDEYSGEWLKEQAKKKNYKVWIKSATDHIHNIAVQGPNSRKILEKFVWTPPIQPSITELEWFRFNIARIDHETGTPIIISRTGYTGELGYEIWCHPKDASEVWDKVWDAGKEFDITPLGLQALDMVRIEAGLIFYGYEFDDQTDPFEAGIGFTVPLKTKEDDFIGKEELIKRKANPQKKLVGLELVGHEPAVHGDCVYIGRGQVGVITSGMLSPKLGKNIALCKIDVKYSEIGTEVEVGKLDGHQKRIAAKVVSFPFYDPTKSRVKA
;
A
#
# COMPACT_ATOMS: atom_id res chain seq x y z
N SER A 1 -20.88 8.28 -3.85
CA SER A 1 -20.45 7.06 -4.52
C SER A 1 -20.13 7.42 -5.95
N SER A 2 -18.88 7.60 -6.29
CA SER A 2 -18.49 7.59 -7.68
C SER A 2 -18.76 6.18 -8.18
N ALA A 3 -19.80 6.01 -8.97
CA ALA A 3 -20.00 4.77 -9.70
C ALA A 3 -18.68 4.45 -10.41
N CYS A 4 -18.16 3.26 -10.19
CA CYS A 4 -17.09 2.74 -11.03
C CYS A 4 -17.53 2.94 -12.48
N PRO A 5 -16.66 3.35 -13.41
CA PRO A 5 -17.03 3.37 -14.83
C PRO A 5 -17.75 2.10 -15.29
N CYS A 6 -17.48 0.98 -14.61
CA CYS A 6 -18.17 -0.28 -14.82
C CYS A 6 -19.69 -0.24 -14.51
N ASP A 7 -20.10 0.56 -13.52
CA ASP A 7 -21.51 0.60 -13.10
C ASP A 7 -22.36 1.44 -14.06
N VAL A 8 -21.79 2.48 -14.64
CA VAL A 8 -22.47 3.32 -15.63
C VAL A 8 -22.73 2.54 -16.91
N ASP A 9 -21.80 1.71 -17.30
CA ASP A 9 -21.86 0.96 -18.53
C ASP A 9 -22.66 -0.34 -18.40
N ALA A 10 -22.71 -0.92 -17.20
CA ALA A 10 -23.59 -2.03 -16.90
C ALA A 10 -25.08 -1.65 -17.06
N ALA A 11 -25.43 -0.41 -16.68
CA ALA A 11 -26.77 0.14 -16.88
C ALA A 11 -27.16 0.27 -18.36
N ASN A 12 -26.18 0.33 -19.25
CA ASN A 12 -26.36 0.43 -20.70
C ASN A 12 -26.16 -0.91 -21.43
N GLY A 13 -26.13 -2.03 -20.71
CA GLY A 13 -25.92 -3.35 -21.28
C GLY A 13 -24.46 -3.65 -21.63
N TRP A 14 -23.53 -2.92 -21.10
CA TRP A 14 -22.09 -3.14 -21.29
C TRP A 14 -21.58 -4.24 -20.37
N ASN A 15 -20.71 -5.10 -20.90
CA ASN A 15 -19.98 -6.05 -20.11
C ASN A 15 -18.73 -5.34 -19.53
N PRO A 16 -18.54 -5.34 -18.20
CA PRO A 16 -17.33 -4.76 -17.58
C PRO A 16 -16.02 -5.26 -18.19
N THR A 17 -16.00 -6.48 -18.70
CA THR A 17 -14.87 -7.07 -19.43
C THR A 17 -14.51 -6.27 -20.67
N ASP A 18 -15.48 -5.69 -21.37
CA ASP A 18 -15.26 -4.94 -22.60
C ASP A 18 -14.53 -3.62 -22.37
N ILE A 19 -14.75 -2.99 -21.22
CA ILE A 19 -14.06 -1.75 -20.86
C ILE A 19 -12.56 -1.99 -20.76
N PHE A 20 -12.16 -3.04 -20.05
CA PHE A 20 -10.74 -3.35 -19.87
C PHE A 20 -10.09 -3.82 -21.17
N VAL A 21 -10.79 -4.58 -21.98
CA VAL A 21 -10.29 -5.02 -23.29
C VAL A 21 -10.05 -3.83 -24.22
N ARG A 22 -10.89 -2.78 -24.14
CA ARG A 22 -10.72 -1.55 -24.93
C ARG A 22 -9.61 -0.67 -24.40
N THR A 23 -9.48 -0.58 -23.07
CA THR A 23 -8.49 0.27 -22.41
C THR A 23 -7.08 -0.33 -22.50
N TYR A 24 -6.99 -1.65 -22.51
CA TYR A 24 -5.73 -2.39 -22.51
C TYR A 24 -5.62 -3.25 -23.76
N PRO A 25 -4.89 -2.78 -24.79
CA PRO A 25 -4.68 -3.54 -26.02
C PRO A 25 -4.02 -4.89 -25.75
N LYS A 26 -4.48 -5.91 -26.48
CA LYS A 26 -4.00 -7.31 -26.30
C LYS A 26 -2.49 -7.48 -26.47
N GLU A 27 -1.86 -6.60 -27.23
CA GLU A 27 -0.42 -6.66 -27.50
C GLU A 27 0.42 -6.26 -26.30
N LYS A 28 -0.15 -5.61 -25.31
CA LYS A 28 0.60 -5.14 -24.13
C LYS A 28 0.67 -6.21 -23.06
N LYS A 29 1.88 -6.55 -22.62
CA LYS A 29 2.14 -7.61 -21.64
C LYS A 29 1.47 -7.37 -20.30
N TYR A 30 1.31 -6.12 -19.88
CA TYR A 30 0.66 -5.78 -18.63
C TYR A 30 -0.84 -6.07 -18.62
N SER A 31 -1.48 -6.15 -19.79
CA SER A 31 -2.89 -6.54 -19.87
C SER A 31 -3.13 -7.96 -19.37
N LYS A 32 -2.07 -8.78 -19.21
CA LYS A 32 -2.18 -10.12 -18.65
C LYS A 32 -2.73 -10.10 -17.22
N ALA A 33 -2.36 -9.12 -16.40
CA ALA A 33 -2.86 -9.02 -15.04
C ALA A 33 -4.37 -8.80 -15.01
N ILE A 34 -4.85 -7.91 -15.89
CA ILE A 34 -6.28 -7.62 -16.02
C ILE A 34 -7.02 -8.80 -16.64
N ALA A 35 -6.47 -9.37 -17.72
CA ALA A 35 -7.05 -10.55 -18.35
C ALA A 35 -7.13 -11.74 -17.39
N PHE A 36 -6.14 -11.91 -16.49
CA PHE A 36 -6.17 -12.95 -15.47
C PHE A 36 -7.27 -12.71 -14.43
N ARG A 37 -7.45 -11.49 -13.97
CA ARG A 37 -8.51 -11.13 -13.03
C ARG A 37 -9.92 -11.30 -13.60
N MET A 38 -10.03 -11.15 -14.90
CA MET A 38 -11.31 -11.14 -15.63
C MET A 38 -11.58 -12.45 -16.35
N LYS A 39 -10.87 -13.53 -16.04
CA LYS A 39 -11.20 -14.85 -16.61
C LYS A 39 -12.62 -15.24 -16.20
N THR A 40 -13.44 -15.45 -17.21
CA THR A 40 -14.84 -15.89 -17.05
C THR A 40 -14.98 -17.25 -16.40
N ASP A 41 -13.93 -18.05 -16.40
CA ASP A 41 -13.87 -19.40 -15.85
C ASP A 41 -13.43 -19.41 -14.38
N SER A 42 -13.07 -18.27 -13.79
CA SER A 42 -12.82 -18.22 -12.35
C SER A 42 -14.17 -18.35 -11.63
N GLU A 43 -14.33 -19.40 -10.84
CA GLU A 43 -15.50 -19.51 -9.96
C GLU A 43 -15.63 -18.23 -9.13
N PRO A 44 -16.84 -17.63 -9.08
CA PRO A 44 -17.05 -16.45 -8.25
C PRO A 44 -16.76 -16.83 -6.80
N LYS A 45 -15.69 -16.28 -6.23
CA LYS A 45 -15.37 -16.43 -4.83
C LYS A 45 -16.28 -15.51 -4.02
N LEU A 46 -16.97 -16.08 -3.04
CA LEU A 46 -17.70 -15.29 -2.06
C LEU A 46 -16.73 -14.40 -1.30
N THR A 47 -17.17 -13.18 -0.99
CA THR A 47 -16.41 -12.28 -0.11
C THR A 47 -16.27 -12.93 1.27
N GLN A 48 -15.05 -12.97 1.78
CA GLN A 48 -14.69 -13.66 3.01
C GLN A 48 -14.61 -12.68 4.19
N GLU A 49 -14.77 -13.22 5.38
CA GLU A 49 -14.46 -12.52 6.62
C GLU A 49 -12.98 -12.70 6.95
N THR A 50 -12.31 -11.64 7.43
CA THR A 50 -10.97 -11.79 7.99
C THR A 50 -11.02 -12.44 9.36
N GLY A 51 -9.88 -12.90 9.88
CA GLY A 51 -9.80 -13.40 11.25
C GLY A 51 -10.20 -12.35 12.32
N PHE A 52 -10.08 -11.07 11.99
CA PHE A 52 -10.49 -9.96 12.88
C PHE A 52 -11.96 -9.56 12.74
N HIS A 53 -12.67 -10.08 11.76
CA HIS A 53 -14.04 -9.65 11.45
C HIS A 53 -15.00 -9.83 12.63
N LYS A 54 -14.85 -10.89 13.40
CA LYS A 54 -15.67 -11.11 14.61
C LYS A 54 -15.59 -9.92 15.56
N LYS A 55 -14.40 -9.34 15.72
CA LYS A 55 -14.16 -8.18 16.59
C LYS A 55 -14.57 -6.86 15.96
N THR A 56 -14.23 -6.65 14.71
CA THR A 56 -14.58 -5.40 14.01
C THR A 56 -16.08 -5.28 13.80
N SER A 57 -16.80 -6.38 13.56
CA SER A 57 -18.25 -6.39 13.38
C SER A 57 -19.06 -6.07 14.65
N GLU A 58 -18.45 -6.19 15.83
CA GLU A 58 -19.00 -5.71 17.09
C GLU A 58 -19.02 -4.17 17.18
N LEU A 59 -18.13 -3.51 16.41
CA LEU A 59 -17.90 -2.05 16.48
C LEU A 59 -18.53 -1.28 15.32
N THR A 60 -18.83 -1.94 14.21
CA THR A 60 -19.46 -1.30 13.04
C THR A 60 -20.27 -2.29 12.21
N ARG A 61 -21.18 -1.75 11.40
CA ARG A 61 -21.87 -2.47 10.33
C ARG A 61 -21.49 -1.96 8.94
N ASN A 62 -20.66 -0.94 8.87
CA ASN A 62 -20.25 -0.32 7.60
C ASN A 62 -19.02 -1.04 7.05
N PHE A 63 -19.24 -2.12 6.32
CA PHE A 63 -18.22 -2.90 5.64
C PHE A 63 -18.30 -2.72 4.13
N ILE A 64 -17.15 -2.77 3.49
CA ILE A 64 -17.03 -2.84 2.04
C ILE A 64 -16.21 -4.06 1.65
N GLU A 65 -16.45 -4.56 0.45
CA GLU A 65 -15.58 -5.58 -0.15
C GLU A 65 -14.24 -4.94 -0.52
N TYR A 66 -13.15 -5.56 -0.09
CA TYR A 66 -11.81 -5.14 -0.40
C TYR A 66 -10.93 -6.37 -0.66
N LYS A 67 -10.54 -6.56 -1.91
CA LYS A 67 -9.70 -7.70 -2.36
C LYS A 67 -10.19 -9.06 -1.87
N GLY A 68 -11.50 -9.27 -1.94
CA GLY A 68 -12.14 -10.53 -1.56
C GLY A 68 -12.49 -10.67 -0.09
N PHE A 69 -12.29 -9.64 0.72
CA PHE A 69 -12.60 -9.63 2.15
C PHE A 69 -13.50 -8.45 2.54
N TRP A 70 -14.26 -8.64 3.60
CA TRP A 70 -15.02 -7.56 4.23
C TRP A 70 -14.12 -6.75 5.15
N LEU A 71 -13.92 -5.47 4.85
CA LEU A 71 -13.23 -4.51 5.70
C LEU A 71 -14.13 -3.37 6.12
N ALA A 72 -13.93 -2.88 7.34
CA ALA A 72 -14.64 -1.70 7.84
C ALA A 72 -14.25 -0.46 7.02
N ASN A 73 -15.26 0.22 6.49
CA ASN A 73 -15.05 1.51 5.80
C ASN A 73 -14.84 2.63 6.82
N ASN A 74 -15.65 2.64 7.88
CA ASN A 74 -15.47 3.45 9.08
C ASN A 74 -16.16 2.77 10.27
N PHE A 75 -15.94 3.30 11.48
CA PHE A 75 -16.55 2.78 12.71
C PHE A 75 -17.61 3.75 13.22
N THR A 76 -18.81 3.22 13.45
CA THR A 76 -20.03 4.00 13.68
C THR A 76 -19.94 4.93 14.90
N ASN A 77 -19.32 4.45 15.99
CA ASN A 77 -19.24 5.21 17.24
C ASN A 77 -18.09 6.22 17.25
N SER A 78 -17.07 6.00 16.44
CA SER A 78 -15.89 6.85 16.37
C SER A 78 -16.03 7.94 15.31
N GLY A 79 -16.41 7.53 14.10
CA GLY A 79 -16.39 8.39 12.91
C GLY A 79 -14.98 8.63 12.36
N THR A 80 -14.93 8.95 11.08
CA THR A 80 -13.66 9.05 10.34
C THR A 80 -12.69 10.08 10.93
N ILE A 81 -13.17 11.23 11.39
CA ILE A 81 -12.30 12.28 11.96
C ILE A 81 -11.70 11.86 13.30
N LYS A 82 -12.47 11.18 14.15
CA LYS A 82 -11.95 10.66 15.42
C LYS A 82 -10.90 9.57 15.18
N GLU A 83 -11.13 8.70 14.22
CA GLU A 83 -10.17 7.65 13.82
C GLU A 83 -8.86 8.28 13.31
N TYR A 84 -8.97 9.25 12.42
CA TYR A 84 -7.84 10.03 11.93
C TYR A 84 -7.05 10.70 13.08
N THR A 85 -7.75 11.41 13.95
CA THR A 85 -7.13 12.13 15.07
C THR A 85 -6.43 11.17 16.03
N ALA A 86 -7.05 10.03 16.35
CA ALA A 86 -6.44 9.02 17.20
C ALA A 86 -5.14 8.47 16.60
N CYS A 87 -5.07 8.29 15.29
CA CYS A 87 -3.84 7.88 14.62
C CYS A 87 -2.70 8.89 14.81
N ARG A 88 -3.01 10.18 14.71
CA ARG A 88 -2.02 11.26 14.83
C ARG A 88 -1.60 11.53 16.28
N GLU A 89 -2.48 11.36 17.22
CA GLU A 89 -2.28 11.84 18.61
C GLU A 89 -2.12 10.73 19.65
N SER A 90 -2.58 9.52 19.36
CA SER A 90 -2.54 8.42 20.32
C SER A 90 -2.21 7.08 19.68
N ALA A 91 -3.20 6.28 19.36
CA ALA A 91 -3.03 4.99 18.72
C ALA A 91 -4.31 4.50 18.05
N ILE A 92 -4.13 3.76 16.97
CA ILE A 92 -5.20 3.06 16.26
C ILE A 92 -4.81 1.62 15.98
N ALA A 93 -5.81 0.80 15.69
CA ALA A 93 -5.62 -0.50 15.09
C ALA A 93 -6.48 -0.62 13.84
N THR A 94 -5.91 -1.17 12.77
CA THR A 94 -6.60 -1.36 11.50
C THR A 94 -6.28 -2.72 10.89
N ASP A 95 -7.31 -3.38 10.39
CA ASP A 95 -7.21 -4.69 9.75
C ASP A 95 -6.68 -4.53 8.33
N LEU A 96 -5.54 -5.14 8.04
CA LEU A 96 -4.89 -5.16 6.72
C LEU A 96 -4.78 -6.58 6.16
N SER A 97 -5.55 -7.51 6.68
CA SER A 97 -5.52 -8.93 6.30
C SER A 97 -5.68 -9.21 4.80
N PRO A 98 -6.40 -8.40 4.01
CA PRO A 98 -6.50 -8.61 2.57
C PRO A 98 -5.21 -8.45 1.77
N LEU A 99 -4.14 -7.89 2.34
CA LEU A 99 -2.83 -7.86 1.68
C LEU A 99 -2.44 -9.28 1.26
N ARG A 100 -1.93 -9.43 0.04
CA ARG A 100 -1.52 -10.72 -0.49
C ARG A 100 -0.18 -11.12 0.09
N LYS A 101 -0.06 -12.35 0.57
CA LYS A 101 1.14 -12.91 1.17
C LYS A 101 1.55 -14.13 0.36
N PHE A 102 2.82 -14.15 -0.05
CA PHE A 102 3.40 -15.29 -0.76
C PHE A 102 4.68 -15.71 -0.07
N GLU A 103 4.79 -17.01 0.20
CA GLU A 103 6.03 -17.62 0.68
C GLU A 103 6.87 -18.03 -0.52
N ILE A 104 8.14 -17.63 -0.52
CA ILE A 104 9.13 -18.01 -1.53
C ILE A 104 10.28 -18.72 -0.83
N LEU A 105 10.40 -20.02 -1.06
CA LEU A 105 11.33 -20.92 -0.39
C LEU A 105 12.17 -21.67 -1.41
N GLY A 106 13.42 -21.90 -1.10
CA GLY A 106 14.30 -22.76 -1.88
C GLY A 106 15.64 -22.14 -2.21
N PRO A 107 16.56 -22.92 -2.77
CA PRO A 107 17.94 -22.49 -3.03
C PRO A 107 18.04 -21.28 -3.96
N ASP A 108 17.07 -21.09 -4.85
CA ASP A 108 17.03 -19.95 -5.78
C ASP A 108 16.06 -18.85 -5.38
N ALA A 109 15.55 -18.85 -4.14
CA ALA A 109 14.61 -17.84 -3.67
C ALA A 109 15.21 -16.42 -3.76
N GLU A 110 16.43 -16.21 -3.29
CA GLU A 110 17.11 -14.93 -3.39
C GLU A 110 17.32 -14.50 -4.85
N ASN A 111 17.75 -15.42 -5.72
CA ASN A 111 17.94 -15.15 -7.14
C ASN A 111 16.62 -14.71 -7.81
N LEU A 112 15.52 -15.39 -7.50
CA LEU A 112 14.21 -15.03 -8.03
C LEU A 112 13.78 -13.63 -7.58
N MET A 113 13.91 -13.32 -6.30
CA MET A 113 13.52 -12.00 -5.78
C MET A 113 14.44 -10.90 -6.31
N GLN A 114 15.75 -11.18 -6.44
CA GLN A 114 16.70 -10.25 -7.07
C GLN A 114 16.33 -9.93 -8.52
N TYR A 115 15.86 -10.93 -9.27
CA TYR A 115 15.48 -10.78 -10.67
C TYR A 115 14.11 -10.12 -10.89
N THR A 116 13.15 -10.33 -9.99
CA THR A 116 11.77 -9.85 -10.14
C THR A 116 11.49 -8.52 -9.47
N LEU A 117 12.32 -8.08 -8.54
CA LEU A 117 12.15 -6.84 -7.79
C LEU A 117 13.21 -5.81 -8.16
N THR A 118 12.86 -4.54 -8.04
CA THR A 118 13.76 -3.45 -8.40
C THR A 118 14.87 -3.20 -7.37
N ARG A 119 14.62 -3.46 -6.09
CA ARG A 119 15.62 -3.35 -5.01
C ARG A 119 16.75 -4.37 -5.17
N ASN A 120 17.89 -4.05 -4.58
CA ASN A 120 19.01 -4.99 -4.48
C ASN A 120 18.78 -5.95 -3.30
N ILE A 121 18.12 -7.07 -3.58
CA ILE A 121 17.69 -8.05 -2.56
C ILE A 121 18.87 -8.76 -1.91
N LYS A 122 19.97 -8.95 -2.64
CA LYS A 122 21.19 -9.57 -2.11
C LYS A 122 21.84 -8.80 -0.96
N LYS A 123 21.50 -7.52 -0.80
CA LYS A 123 21.96 -6.69 0.33
C LYS A 123 21.10 -6.81 1.59
N MET A 124 19.99 -7.53 1.53
CA MET A 124 19.14 -7.72 2.70
C MET A 124 19.76 -8.67 3.71
N SER A 125 19.66 -8.31 4.99
CA SER A 125 19.93 -9.22 6.10
C SER A 125 18.66 -9.92 6.58
N VAL A 126 18.80 -11.08 7.20
CA VAL A 126 17.67 -11.78 7.84
C VAL A 126 17.06 -10.87 8.92
N GLY A 127 15.74 -10.78 8.96
CA GLY A 127 15.00 -9.87 9.84
C GLY A 127 14.70 -8.50 9.23
N GLN A 128 15.19 -8.23 8.03
CA GLN A 128 14.94 -6.97 7.33
C GLN A 128 13.68 -7.05 6.47
N VAL A 129 13.01 -5.91 6.34
CA VAL A 129 11.91 -5.66 5.41
C VAL A 129 12.36 -4.57 4.43
N VAL A 130 12.07 -4.70 3.15
CA VAL A 130 12.27 -3.62 2.18
C VAL A 130 11.00 -3.34 1.42
N TYR A 131 10.72 -2.06 1.18
CA TYR A 131 9.69 -1.63 0.25
C TYR A 131 10.28 -1.58 -1.15
N THR A 132 9.58 -2.15 -2.13
CA THR A 132 10.10 -2.31 -3.49
C THR A 132 8.98 -2.32 -4.53
N ALA A 133 9.35 -2.02 -5.77
CA ALA A 133 8.48 -2.19 -6.93
C ALA A 133 8.74 -3.55 -7.58
N MET A 134 7.70 -4.09 -8.20
CA MET A 134 7.71 -5.22 -9.11
C MET A 134 7.26 -4.72 -10.48
N CYS A 135 8.09 -4.87 -11.49
CA CYS A 135 7.84 -4.30 -12.82
C CYS A 135 7.70 -5.37 -13.91
N TYR A 136 6.97 -5.02 -14.94
CA TYR A 136 7.00 -5.71 -16.23
C TYR A 136 8.30 -5.39 -16.99
N GLU A 137 8.54 -6.07 -18.08
CA GLU A 137 9.73 -5.88 -18.91
C GLU A 137 9.79 -4.47 -19.54
N ASN A 138 8.65 -3.79 -19.70
CA ASN A 138 8.60 -2.41 -20.18
C ASN A 138 8.90 -1.35 -19.11
N GLY A 139 9.21 -1.76 -17.89
CA GLY A 139 9.50 -0.86 -16.76
C GLY A 139 8.27 -0.32 -16.03
N CYS A 140 7.06 -0.63 -16.47
CA CYS A 140 5.84 -0.27 -15.74
C CYS A 140 5.60 -1.22 -14.57
N MET A 141 4.95 -0.70 -13.53
CA MET A 141 4.71 -1.43 -12.29
C MET A 141 3.60 -2.47 -12.45
N LEU A 142 3.90 -3.70 -12.04
CA LEU A 142 2.92 -4.75 -11.82
C LEU A 142 2.31 -4.63 -10.42
N ASP A 143 3.13 -4.33 -9.44
CA ASP A 143 2.77 -4.21 -8.03
C ASP A 143 3.82 -3.40 -7.27
N ASP A 144 3.50 -2.99 -6.08
CA ASP A 144 4.43 -2.55 -5.06
C ASP A 144 4.19 -3.35 -3.77
N GLY A 145 5.17 -3.42 -2.92
CA GLY A 145 5.00 -4.17 -1.70
C GLY A 145 6.25 -4.23 -0.85
N THR A 146 6.17 -5.06 0.18
CA THR A 146 7.28 -5.29 1.10
C THR A 146 7.78 -6.72 0.99
N LEU A 147 9.09 -6.88 1.03
CA LEU A 147 9.74 -8.17 1.07
C LEU A 147 10.38 -8.39 2.43
N PHE A 148 10.02 -9.49 3.08
CA PHE A 148 10.57 -9.93 4.36
C PHE A 148 11.62 -11.01 4.09
N LYS A 149 12.81 -10.86 4.63
CA LYS A 149 13.81 -11.93 4.62
C LYS A 149 13.77 -12.70 5.93
N LEU A 150 13.12 -13.87 5.90
CA LEU A 150 12.94 -14.74 7.05
C LEU A 150 14.13 -15.66 7.32
N GLY A 151 14.87 -15.98 6.28
CA GLY A 151 16.07 -16.81 6.31
C GLY A 151 16.85 -16.66 5.01
N GLN A 152 17.96 -17.39 4.89
CA GLN A 152 18.81 -17.30 3.69
C GLN A 152 18.03 -17.64 2.41
N ASP A 153 17.22 -18.70 2.46
CA ASP A 153 16.45 -19.21 1.32
C ASP A 153 14.94 -19.09 1.54
N ASN A 154 14.52 -18.12 2.36
CA ASN A 154 13.13 -17.98 2.79
C ASN A 154 12.74 -16.50 2.81
N PHE A 155 11.82 -16.15 1.90
CA PHE A 155 11.28 -14.80 1.75
C PHE A 155 9.77 -14.81 1.82
N ARG A 156 9.19 -13.69 2.27
CA ARG A 156 7.76 -13.44 2.20
C ARG A 156 7.52 -12.15 1.44
N TRP A 157 6.77 -12.25 0.35
CA TRP A 157 6.30 -11.12 -0.42
C TRP A 157 4.92 -10.70 0.07
N ILE A 158 4.79 -9.44 0.44
CA ILE A 158 3.51 -8.82 0.80
C ILE A 158 3.17 -7.80 -0.27
N GLY A 159 2.21 -8.12 -1.09
CA GLY A 159 1.82 -7.28 -2.22
C GLY A 159 0.34 -6.93 -2.24
N GLY A 160 -0.03 -6.14 -3.24
CA GLY A 160 -1.40 -5.71 -3.43
C GLY A 160 -2.24 -6.64 -4.29
N ASP A 161 -1.61 -7.53 -5.06
CA ASP A 161 -2.27 -8.27 -6.12
C ASP A 161 -1.91 -9.77 -6.12
N GLU A 162 -2.93 -10.60 -6.24
CA GLU A 162 -2.78 -12.05 -6.40
C GLU A 162 -1.92 -12.42 -7.62
N TYR A 163 -2.00 -11.65 -8.69
CA TYR A 163 -1.23 -11.89 -9.91
C TYR A 163 0.28 -11.83 -9.67
N SER A 164 0.76 -11.10 -8.67
CA SER A 164 2.19 -11.06 -8.36
C SER A 164 2.74 -12.46 -8.03
N GLY A 165 1.94 -13.30 -7.39
CA GLY A 165 2.31 -14.72 -7.14
C GLY A 165 2.40 -15.54 -8.42
N GLU A 166 1.46 -15.39 -9.33
CA GLU A 166 1.51 -16.06 -10.65
C GLU A 166 2.70 -15.57 -11.48
N TRP A 167 2.98 -14.27 -11.44
CA TRP A 167 4.14 -13.69 -12.08
C TRP A 167 5.46 -14.29 -11.55
N LEU A 168 5.59 -14.42 -10.25
CA LEU A 168 6.76 -15.04 -9.62
C LEU A 168 6.94 -16.49 -10.08
N LYS A 169 5.86 -17.28 -10.12
CA LYS A 169 5.90 -18.67 -10.62
C LYS A 169 6.31 -18.74 -12.08
N GLU A 170 5.77 -17.85 -12.92
CA GLU A 170 6.10 -17.78 -14.34
C GLU A 170 7.58 -17.45 -14.56
N GLN A 171 8.12 -16.48 -13.81
CA GLN A 171 9.53 -16.09 -13.91
C GLN A 171 10.47 -17.17 -13.38
N ALA A 172 10.12 -17.83 -12.29
CA ALA A 172 10.87 -18.95 -11.74
C ALA A 172 10.98 -20.10 -12.76
N LYS A 173 9.89 -20.41 -13.44
CA LYS A 173 9.86 -21.41 -14.51
C LYS A 173 10.75 -21.03 -15.69
N LYS A 174 10.67 -19.79 -16.16
CA LYS A 174 11.50 -19.28 -17.27
C LYS A 174 13.00 -19.36 -16.98
N LYS A 175 13.38 -19.11 -15.72
CA LYS A 175 14.77 -19.17 -15.25
C LYS A 175 15.22 -20.54 -14.78
N ASN A 176 14.32 -21.50 -14.76
CA ASN A 176 14.56 -22.83 -14.19
C ASN A 176 15.08 -22.77 -12.74
N TYR A 177 14.53 -21.87 -11.95
CA TYR A 177 14.88 -21.70 -10.53
C TYR A 177 14.20 -22.75 -9.65
N LYS A 178 14.95 -23.28 -8.69
CA LYS A 178 14.45 -24.25 -7.69
C LYS A 178 13.85 -23.47 -6.51
N VAL A 179 12.55 -23.24 -6.58
CA VAL A 179 11.79 -22.51 -5.57
C VAL A 179 10.39 -23.11 -5.42
N TRP A 180 9.84 -22.96 -4.22
CA TRP A 180 8.42 -23.14 -3.94
C TRP A 180 7.80 -21.78 -3.68
N ILE A 181 6.69 -21.50 -4.37
CA ILE A 181 5.95 -20.28 -4.22
C ILE A 181 4.53 -20.66 -3.83
N LYS A 182 4.10 -20.23 -2.64
CA LYS A 182 2.79 -20.56 -2.11
C LYS A 182 2.10 -19.31 -1.59
N SER A 183 0.83 -19.13 -1.97
CA SER A 183 -0.02 -18.13 -1.34
C SER A 183 -0.25 -18.48 0.14
N ALA A 184 -0.04 -17.52 1.01
CA ALA A 184 -0.26 -17.64 2.45
C ALA A 184 -1.31 -16.63 2.95
N THR A 185 -2.03 -15.97 2.06
CA THR A 185 -3.02 -14.94 2.40
C THR A 185 -4.09 -15.46 3.36
N ASP A 186 -4.55 -16.70 3.17
CA ASP A 186 -5.57 -17.31 4.02
C ASP A 186 -5.01 -17.86 5.35
N HIS A 187 -3.71 -17.88 5.52
CA HIS A 187 -3.03 -18.40 6.71
C HIS A 187 -2.31 -17.34 7.54
N ILE A 188 -2.14 -16.16 6.98
CA ILE A 188 -1.47 -15.04 7.64
C ILE A 188 -2.36 -13.81 7.47
N HIS A 189 -2.96 -13.39 8.57
CA HIS A 189 -3.70 -12.14 8.67
C HIS A 189 -2.91 -11.14 9.50
N ASN A 190 -3.19 -9.86 9.35
CA ASN A 190 -2.43 -8.83 10.04
C ASN A 190 -3.27 -7.63 10.45
N ILE A 191 -2.90 -7.07 11.57
CA ILE A 191 -3.45 -5.83 12.11
C ILE A 191 -2.30 -4.83 12.28
N ALA A 192 -2.51 -3.60 11.85
CA ALA A 192 -1.56 -2.52 12.07
C ALA A 192 -1.93 -1.75 13.33
N VAL A 193 -0.98 -1.57 14.23
CA VAL A 193 -1.10 -0.74 15.44
C VAL A 193 -0.20 0.46 15.22
N GLN A 194 -0.79 1.64 15.04
CA GLN A 194 -0.11 2.84 14.57
C GLN A 194 -0.43 4.02 15.48
N GLY A 195 0.51 4.93 15.60
CA GLY A 195 0.40 6.14 16.41
C GLY A 195 1.52 6.28 17.44
N PRO A 196 1.64 7.46 18.06
CA PRO A 196 2.75 7.72 18.98
C PRO A 196 2.82 6.79 20.21
N ASN A 197 1.70 6.18 20.62
CA ASN A 197 1.65 5.25 21.73
C ASN A 197 1.70 3.77 21.33
N SER A 198 1.86 3.46 20.03
CA SER A 198 1.85 2.08 19.54
C SER A 198 2.92 1.20 20.19
N ARG A 199 4.14 1.70 20.37
CA ARG A 199 5.23 0.99 21.06
C ARG A 199 4.85 0.62 22.50
N LYS A 200 4.31 1.56 23.24
CA LYS A 200 3.90 1.35 24.64
C LYS A 200 2.81 0.28 24.76
N ILE A 201 1.92 0.21 23.79
CA ILE A 201 0.87 -0.81 23.75
C ILE A 201 1.49 -2.20 23.54
N LEU A 202 2.35 -2.36 22.54
CA LEU A 202 2.94 -3.65 22.22
C LEU A 202 3.89 -4.15 23.33
N GLU A 203 4.64 -3.26 23.96
CA GLU A 203 5.53 -3.62 25.07
C GLU A 203 4.83 -4.34 26.22
N LYS A 204 3.53 -4.12 26.39
CA LYS A 204 2.76 -4.73 27.47
C LYS A 204 2.50 -6.23 27.32
N PHE A 205 2.50 -6.75 26.08
CA PHE A 205 2.11 -8.14 25.84
C PHE A 205 2.98 -8.90 24.84
N VAL A 206 3.93 -8.24 24.19
CA VAL A 206 4.81 -8.91 23.21
C VAL A 206 6.06 -9.42 23.91
N TRP A 207 6.24 -10.73 23.90
CA TRP A 207 7.44 -11.41 24.37
C TRP A 207 8.33 -11.76 23.16
N THR A 208 9.62 -11.51 23.28
CA THR A 208 10.61 -11.88 22.26
C THR A 208 11.70 -12.75 22.87
N PRO A 209 12.16 -13.79 22.16
CA PRO A 209 13.31 -14.56 22.62
C PRO A 209 14.57 -13.67 22.66
N PRO A 210 15.56 -13.99 23.52
CA PRO A 210 16.76 -13.16 23.70
C PRO A 210 17.57 -12.88 22.43
N ILE A 211 17.46 -13.76 21.41
CA ILE A 211 18.15 -13.59 20.13
C ILE A 211 17.41 -12.67 19.15
N GLN A 212 16.20 -12.25 19.48
CA GLN A 212 15.40 -11.33 18.69
C GLN A 212 15.39 -9.94 19.32
N PRO A 213 15.33 -8.86 18.51
CA PRO A 213 15.16 -7.54 19.10
C PRO A 213 13.80 -7.43 19.79
N SER A 214 13.79 -6.84 20.97
CA SER A 214 12.54 -6.48 21.67
C SER A 214 11.78 -5.41 20.89
N ILE A 215 10.54 -5.12 21.31
CA ILE A 215 9.76 -4.03 20.69
C ILE A 215 10.50 -2.68 20.80
N THR A 216 11.19 -2.43 21.88
CA THR A 216 11.97 -1.20 22.09
C THR A 216 13.20 -1.12 21.18
N GLU A 217 13.82 -2.27 20.90
CA GLU A 217 15.03 -2.37 20.06
C GLU A 217 14.73 -2.51 18.57
N LEU A 218 13.49 -2.85 18.21
CA LEU A 218 13.10 -3.12 16.83
C LEU A 218 13.18 -1.84 15.99
N GLU A 219 14.08 -1.84 15.02
CA GLU A 219 14.30 -0.71 14.14
C GLU A 219 13.24 -0.63 13.03
N TRP A 220 13.11 0.55 12.45
CA TRP A 220 12.22 0.79 11.31
C TRP A 220 12.57 -0.10 10.13
N PHE A 221 11.56 -0.72 9.51
CA PHE A 221 11.72 -1.72 8.44
C PHE A 221 12.50 -2.97 8.87
N ARG A 222 12.29 -3.37 10.13
CA ARG A 222 12.73 -4.65 10.65
C ARG A 222 11.55 -5.42 11.23
N PHE A 223 11.70 -6.73 11.38
CA PHE A 223 10.72 -7.57 12.06
C PHE A 223 11.39 -8.50 13.07
N ASN A 224 10.62 -8.95 14.03
CA ASN A 224 11.02 -9.98 14.96
C ASN A 224 10.03 -11.14 14.96
N ILE A 225 10.49 -12.30 15.39
CA ILE A 225 9.66 -13.45 15.71
C ILE A 225 9.37 -13.39 17.20
N ALA A 226 8.09 -13.35 17.56
CA ALA A 226 7.64 -13.05 18.90
C ALA A 226 6.52 -13.99 19.33
N ARG A 227 6.09 -13.85 20.56
CA ARG A 227 4.93 -14.55 21.14
C ARG A 227 4.13 -13.61 22.02
N ILE A 228 2.88 -13.97 22.27
CA ILE A 228 2.04 -13.24 23.21
C ILE A 228 2.42 -13.65 24.65
N ASP A 229 2.65 -12.66 25.49
CA ASP A 229 2.90 -12.71 26.92
C ASP A 229 4.18 -13.46 27.38
N HIS A 230 4.46 -14.65 26.87
CA HIS A 230 5.54 -15.50 27.38
C HIS A 230 6.05 -16.50 26.32
N GLU A 231 7.12 -17.22 26.64
CA GLU A 231 7.84 -18.12 25.74
C GLU A 231 7.00 -19.25 25.13
N THR A 232 5.89 -19.62 25.75
CA THR A 232 4.94 -20.63 25.25
C THR A 232 3.64 -20.03 24.74
N GLY A 233 3.59 -18.70 24.64
CA GLY A 233 2.43 -17.98 24.14
C GLY A 233 2.21 -18.15 22.63
N THR A 234 1.11 -17.62 22.14
CA THR A 234 0.73 -17.67 20.74
C THR A 234 1.80 -17.03 19.83
N PRO A 235 2.29 -17.74 18.80
CA PRO A 235 3.29 -17.21 17.88
C PRO A 235 2.75 -16.04 17.05
N ILE A 236 3.54 -15.00 16.95
CA ILE A 236 3.29 -13.82 16.10
C ILE A 236 4.59 -13.33 15.49
N ILE A 237 4.47 -12.55 14.43
CA ILE A 237 5.58 -11.75 13.89
C ILE A 237 5.20 -10.29 14.06
N ILE A 238 6.14 -9.48 14.51
CA ILE A 238 5.97 -8.03 14.61
C ILE A 238 6.92 -7.37 13.61
N SER A 239 6.39 -6.56 12.71
CA SER A 239 7.20 -5.71 11.85
C SER A 239 7.00 -4.24 12.21
N ARG A 240 8.10 -3.48 12.21
CA ARG A 240 8.03 -2.02 12.38
C ARG A 240 7.82 -1.38 11.01
N THR A 241 6.62 -1.52 10.52
CA THR A 241 6.12 -1.06 9.23
C THR A 241 4.72 -0.49 9.37
N GLY A 242 4.24 0.26 8.39
CA GLY A 242 2.90 0.83 8.40
C GLY A 242 2.58 1.64 7.17
N TYR A 243 1.36 2.15 7.13
CA TYR A 243 0.81 2.90 5.99
C TYR A 243 0.18 4.23 6.43
N THR A 244 0.72 4.83 7.49
CA THR A 244 0.11 5.99 8.15
C THR A 244 1.02 7.21 8.28
N GLY A 245 2.32 7.03 8.14
CA GLY A 245 3.30 8.07 8.42
C GLY A 245 3.59 8.26 9.92
N GLU A 246 3.08 7.37 10.77
CA GLU A 246 3.31 7.37 12.22
C GLU A 246 4.26 6.25 12.64
N LEU A 247 4.83 6.39 13.86
CA LEU A 247 5.40 5.24 14.55
C LEU A 247 4.36 4.14 14.59
N GLY A 248 4.73 2.95 14.18
CA GLY A 248 3.77 1.87 14.14
C GLY A 248 4.36 0.52 13.85
N TYR A 249 3.53 -0.48 14.11
CA TYR A 249 3.86 -1.88 13.99
C TYR A 249 2.73 -2.63 13.30
N GLU A 250 3.06 -3.71 12.63
CA GLU A 250 2.09 -4.67 12.12
C GLU A 250 2.29 -6.00 12.83
N ILE A 251 1.20 -6.60 13.28
CA ILE A 251 1.16 -7.90 13.95
C ILE A 251 0.63 -8.91 12.96
N TRP A 252 1.44 -9.92 12.66
CA TRP A 252 1.13 -10.99 11.72
C TRP A 252 0.85 -12.26 12.49
N CYS A 253 -0.32 -12.86 12.26
CA CYS A 253 -0.76 -14.06 12.98
C CYS A 253 -1.58 -14.99 12.07
N HIS A 254 -1.78 -16.22 12.51
CA HIS A 254 -2.76 -17.09 11.89
C HIS A 254 -4.19 -16.56 12.18
N PRO A 255 -5.14 -16.64 11.23
CA PRO A 255 -6.51 -16.15 11.43
C PRO A 255 -7.21 -16.71 12.68
N LYS A 256 -6.90 -17.96 13.05
CA LYS A 256 -7.46 -18.58 14.30
C LYS A 256 -7.05 -17.83 15.57
N ASP A 257 -5.93 -17.12 15.55
CA ASP A 257 -5.38 -16.38 16.69
C ASP A 257 -5.75 -14.90 16.66
N ALA A 258 -6.44 -14.45 15.62
CA ALA A 258 -6.74 -13.03 15.39
C ALA A 258 -7.56 -12.40 16.53
N SER A 259 -8.56 -13.10 17.05
CA SER A 259 -9.35 -12.59 18.17
C SER A 259 -8.53 -12.39 19.44
N GLU A 260 -7.61 -13.30 19.73
CA GLU A 260 -6.68 -13.16 20.86
C GLU A 260 -5.76 -11.95 20.66
N VAL A 261 -5.18 -11.80 19.48
CA VAL A 261 -4.32 -10.65 19.13
C VAL A 261 -5.09 -9.34 19.29
N TRP A 262 -6.31 -9.28 18.77
CA TRP A 262 -7.18 -8.10 18.92
C TRP A 262 -7.42 -7.76 20.39
N ASP A 263 -7.80 -8.74 21.19
CA ASP A 263 -8.10 -8.52 22.60
C ASP A 263 -6.86 -8.03 23.37
N LYS A 264 -5.68 -8.58 23.09
CA LYS A 264 -4.42 -8.12 23.71
C LYS A 264 -4.09 -6.67 23.33
N VAL A 265 -4.24 -6.31 22.07
CA VAL A 265 -4.03 -4.93 21.61
C VAL A 265 -5.03 -3.98 22.27
N TRP A 266 -6.29 -4.37 22.35
CA TRP A 266 -7.35 -3.54 22.93
C TRP A 266 -7.15 -3.35 24.43
N ASP A 267 -6.89 -4.44 25.16
CA ASP A 267 -6.64 -4.38 26.60
C ASP A 267 -5.41 -3.52 26.94
N ALA A 268 -4.32 -3.69 26.20
CA ALA A 268 -3.11 -2.88 26.36
C ALA A 268 -3.31 -1.42 25.95
N GLY A 269 -4.19 -1.17 24.99
CA GLY A 269 -4.45 0.15 24.43
C GLY A 269 -5.49 0.98 25.16
N LYS A 270 -6.23 0.41 26.11
CA LYS A 270 -7.32 1.11 26.83
C LYS A 270 -6.88 2.43 27.44
N GLU A 271 -5.76 2.46 28.11
CA GLU A 271 -5.24 3.68 28.76
C GLU A 271 -4.82 4.75 27.76
N PHE A 272 -4.64 4.41 26.49
CA PHE A 272 -4.29 5.31 25.40
C PHE A 272 -5.48 5.65 24.49
N ASP A 273 -6.69 5.28 24.91
CA ASP A 273 -7.91 5.47 24.10
C ASP A 273 -7.75 4.93 22.67
N ILE A 274 -7.21 3.71 22.55
CA ILE A 274 -7.01 3.08 21.23
C ILE A 274 -8.32 3.05 20.45
N THR A 275 -8.26 3.45 19.20
CA THR A 275 -9.42 3.63 18.35
C THR A 275 -9.32 2.73 17.12
N PRO A 276 -10.39 2.03 16.71
CA PRO A 276 -10.38 1.28 15.46
C PRO A 276 -10.37 2.24 14.28
N LEU A 277 -9.61 1.91 13.23
CA LEU A 277 -9.48 2.76 12.06
C LEU A 277 -9.96 2.01 10.81
N GLY A 278 -10.90 2.62 10.11
CA GLY A 278 -11.43 2.10 8.85
C GLY A 278 -10.70 2.64 7.63
N LEU A 279 -11.13 2.17 6.46
CA LEU A 279 -10.49 2.50 5.18
C LEU A 279 -10.55 3.99 4.83
N GLN A 280 -11.61 4.70 5.20
CA GLN A 280 -11.73 6.14 4.92
C GLN A 280 -10.64 6.94 5.65
N ALA A 281 -10.44 6.69 6.94
CA ALA A 281 -9.41 7.37 7.71
C ALA A 281 -8.00 6.92 7.30
N LEU A 282 -7.83 5.65 6.93
CA LEU A 282 -6.57 5.13 6.39
C LEU A 282 -6.16 5.89 5.13
N ASP A 283 -7.11 6.14 4.23
CA ASP A 283 -6.84 6.92 3.01
C ASP A 283 -6.38 8.35 3.33
N MET A 284 -6.97 8.98 4.33
CA MET A 284 -6.56 10.32 4.78
C MET A 284 -5.09 10.33 5.27
N VAL A 285 -4.74 9.42 6.17
CA VAL A 285 -3.40 9.41 6.76
C VAL A 285 -2.31 9.01 5.76
N ARG A 286 -2.60 8.09 4.83
CA ARG A 286 -1.64 7.70 3.81
C ARG A 286 -1.38 8.85 2.81
N ILE A 287 -2.41 9.61 2.42
CA ILE A 287 -2.27 10.77 1.51
C ILE A 287 -1.37 11.83 2.16
N GLU A 288 -1.60 12.18 3.41
CA GLU A 288 -0.76 13.13 4.16
C GLU A 288 0.70 12.67 4.23
N ALA A 289 0.92 11.37 4.38
CA ALA A 289 2.24 10.76 4.43
C ALA A 289 2.89 10.58 3.03
N GLY A 290 2.18 10.92 1.96
CA GLY A 290 2.67 10.77 0.58
C GLY A 290 2.84 9.32 0.14
N LEU A 291 2.08 8.40 0.73
CA LEU A 291 2.13 6.98 0.40
C LEU A 291 1.16 6.65 -0.73
N ILE A 292 1.66 5.94 -1.73
CA ILE A 292 0.93 5.65 -2.96
C ILE A 292 -0.01 4.45 -2.82
N PHE A 293 -1.02 4.41 -3.70
CA PHE A 293 -2.00 3.33 -3.73
C PHE A 293 -2.30 2.94 -5.18
N TYR A 294 -2.27 1.62 -5.45
CA TYR A 294 -2.57 1.07 -6.78
C TYR A 294 -3.97 1.48 -7.24
N GLY A 295 -4.06 1.94 -8.49
CA GLY A 295 -5.29 2.45 -9.09
C GLY A 295 -5.52 3.95 -8.86
N TYR A 296 -4.73 4.57 -7.99
CA TYR A 296 -4.75 6.02 -7.71
C TYR A 296 -3.47 6.68 -8.22
N GLU A 297 -2.36 6.56 -7.50
CA GLU A 297 -1.08 7.16 -7.90
C GLU A 297 -0.37 6.38 -8.99
N PHE A 298 -0.63 5.10 -9.09
CA PHE A 298 -0.03 4.27 -10.13
C PHE A 298 -0.95 3.14 -10.58
N ASP A 299 -0.67 2.65 -11.77
CA ASP A 299 -1.26 1.49 -12.40
C ASP A 299 -0.19 0.74 -13.22
N ASP A 300 -0.62 -0.18 -14.07
CA ASP A 300 0.29 -0.94 -14.95
C ASP A 300 0.81 -0.15 -16.16
N GLN A 301 0.50 1.14 -16.25
CA GLN A 301 1.05 2.08 -17.23
C GLN A 301 2.11 3.00 -16.61
N THR A 302 2.33 2.93 -15.31
CA THR A 302 3.15 3.87 -14.54
C THR A 302 4.48 3.19 -14.16
N ASP A 303 5.60 3.86 -14.39
CA ASP A 303 6.89 3.40 -13.88
C ASP A 303 7.15 3.93 -12.45
N PRO A 304 8.13 3.35 -11.72
CA PRO A 304 8.43 3.76 -10.35
C PRO A 304 8.87 5.22 -10.19
N PHE A 305 9.48 5.80 -11.21
CA PHE A 305 9.93 7.20 -11.18
C PHE A 305 8.73 8.15 -11.25
N GLU A 306 7.78 7.87 -12.14
CA GLU A 306 6.51 8.60 -12.23
C GLU A 306 5.71 8.49 -10.92
N ALA A 307 5.73 7.32 -10.30
CA ALA A 307 5.01 7.06 -9.05
C ALA A 307 5.66 7.69 -7.81
N GLY A 308 6.83 8.32 -7.96
CA GLY A 308 7.54 8.95 -6.85
C GLY A 308 8.34 7.98 -5.98
N ILE A 309 8.51 6.73 -6.39
CA ILE A 309 9.27 5.70 -5.67
C ILE A 309 10.57 5.29 -6.37
N GLY A 310 11.17 6.22 -7.11
CA GLY A 310 12.45 5.97 -7.80
C GLY A 310 13.59 5.53 -6.87
N PHE A 311 13.52 5.84 -5.58
CA PHE A 311 14.45 5.35 -4.57
C PHE A 311 14.47 3.82 -4.43
N THR A 312 13.42 3.14 -4.92
CA THR A 312 13.35 1.66 -4.94
C THR A 312 14.10 1.05 -6.13
N VAL A 313 14.62 1.87 -7.03
CA VAL A 313 15.30 1.43 -8.27
C VAL A 313 16.76 1.91 -8.26
N PRO A 314 17.65 1.17 -7.58
CA PRO A 314 19.03 1.60 -7.39
C PRO A 314 19.92 1.25 -8.60
N LEU A 315 19.67 1.85 -9.75
CA LEU A 315 20.33 1.55 -11.03
C LEU A 315 21.85 1.70 -11.00
N LYS A 316 22.38 2.60 -10.14
CA LYS A 316 23.83 2.83 -10.02
C LYS A 316 24.56 1.76 -9.20
N THR A 317 23.84 1.08 -8.29
CA THR A 317 24.45 0.19 -7.30
C THR A 317 24.02 -1.27 -7.44
N LYS A 318 22.93 -1.54 -8.13
CA LYS A 318 22.48 -2.90 -8.44
C LYS A 318 23.01 -3.30 -9.82
N GLU A 319 24.10 -4.06 -9.82
CA GLU A 319 24.75 -4.54 -11.05
C GLU A 319 23.98 -5.67 -11.71
N ASP A 320 23.35 -6.53 -10.91
CA ASP A 320 22.60 -7.68 -11.40
C ASP A 320 21.45 -7.24 -12.31
N ASP A 321 21.21 -8.03 -13.34
CA ASP A 321 20.03 -7.85 -14.20
C ASP A 321 18.74 -8.15 -13.45
N PHE A 322 17.69 -7.44 -13.80
CA PHE A 322 16.35 -7.66 -13.30
C PHE A 322 15.30 -7.24 -14.32
N ILE A 323 14.10 -7.74 -14.19
CA ILE A 323 13.01 -7.47 -15.13
C ILE A 323 12.74 -5.97 -15.20
N GLY A 324 12.80 -5.43 -16.42
CA GLY A 324 12.56 -4.02 -16.71
C GLY A 324 13.76 -3.09 -16.57
N LYS A 325 14.93 -3.59 -16.16
CA LYS A 325 16.13 -2.75 -15.91
C LYS A 325 16.49 -1.86 -17.09
N GLU A 326 16.58 -2.41 -18.29
CA GLU A 326 16.93 -1.67 -19.50
C GLU A 326 15.95 -0.53 -19.79
N GLU A 327 14.66 -0.81 -19.72
CA GLU A 327 13.61 0.19 -19.93
C GLU A 327 13.56 1.23 -18.81
N LEU A 328 13.83 0.82 -17.57
CA LEU A 328 13.92 1.75 -16.43
C LEU A 328 15.07 2.74 -16.57
N ILE A 329 16.21 2.30 -17.11
CA ILE A 329 17.34 3.20 -17.43
C ILE A 329 16.90 4.28 -18.43
N LYS A 330 16.20 3.88 -19.51
CA LYS A 330 15.67 4.79 -20.51
C LYS A 330 14.65 5.75 -19.95
N ARG A 331 13.71 5.26 -19.14
CA ARG A 331 12.65 6.06 -18.51
C ARG A 331 13.21 7.07 -17.52
N LYS A 332 14.21 6.69 -16.74
CA LYS A 332 14.89 7.62 -15.83
C LYS A 332 15.60 8.75 -16.56
N ALA A 333 16.21 8.45 -17.69
CA ALA A 333 16.91 9.45 -18.53
C ALA A 333 15.97 10.42 -19.24
N ASN A 334 14.70 9.99 -19.50
CA ASN A 334 13.72 10.79 -20.23
C ASN A 334 12.35 10.75 -19.54
N PRO A 335 12.22 11.35 -18.35
CA PRO A 335 10.97 11.38 -17.61
C PRO A 335 9.92 12.23 -18.34
N GLN A 336 8.67 11.76 -18.41
CA GLN A 336 7.55 12.45 -19.04
C GLN A 336 6.59 13.03 -18.01
N LYS A 337 6.31 12.29 -16.95
CA LYS A 337 5.39 12.65 -15.87
C LYS A 337 6.04 12.42 -14.52
N LYS A 338 5.52 13.11 -13.52
CA LYS A 338 5.99 13.02 -12.14
C LYS A 338 4.84 13.20 -11.17
N LEU A 339 4.85 12.39 -10.11
CA LEU A 339 3.95 12.60 -8.98
C LEU A 339 4.45 13.81 -8.18
N VAL A 340 3.55 14.75 -7.92
CA VAL A 340 3.81 15.96 -7.12
C VAL A 340 2.72 16.16 -6.09
N GLY A 341 3.01 16.95 -5.06
CA GLY A 341 2.01 17.47 -4.15
C GLY A 341 1.41 18.77 -4.70
N LEU A 342 0.13 18.98 -4.41
CA LEU A 342 -0.56 20.25 -4.64
C LEU A 342 -1.17 20.76 -3.35
N GLU A 343 -1.17 22.08 -3.17
CA GLU A 343 -1.94 22.77 -2.15
C GLU A 343 -2.97 23.64 -2.87
N LEU A 344 -4.26 23.38 -2.59
CA LEU A 344 -5.39 24.06 -3.21
C LEU A 344 -5.90 25.20 -2.33
N VAL A 345 -6.35 26.27 -2.96
CA VAL A 345 -7.04 27.37 -2.28
C VAL A 345 -8.45 26.92 -1.88
N GLY A 346 -8.92 27.36 -0.69
CA GLY A 346 -10.26 27.04 -0.20
C GLY A 346 -10.37 25.66 0.44
N HIS A 347 -11.61 25.20 0.59
CA HIS A 347 -11.95 24.00 1.36
C HIS A 347 -12.55 22.86 0.54
N GLU A 348 -12.79 23.07 -0.76
CA GLU A 348 -13.30 22.02 -1.63
C GLU A 348 -12.15 21.10 -2.06
N PRO A 349 -12.13 19.83 -1.61
CA PRO A 349 -11.04 18.92 -1.95
C PRO A 349 -11.08 18.51 -3.42
N ALA A 350 -9.91 18.32 -4.00
CA ALA A 350 -9.77 17.61 -5.26
C ALA A 350 -10.08 16.13 -5.07
N VAL A 351 -10.60 15.49 -6.10
CA VAL A 351 -10.90 14.06 -6.11
C VAL A 351 -10.15 13.37 -7.24
N HIS A 352 -9.99 12.07 -7.11
CA HIS A 352 -9.35 11.24 -8.14
C HIS A 352 -9.99 11.49 -9.51
N GLY A 353 -9.15 11.77 -10.51
CA GLY A 353 -9.57 12.02 -11.89
C GLY A 353 -9.81 13.49 -12.24
N ASP A 354 -9.88 14.39 -11.27
CA ASP A 354 -9.94 15.82 -11.56
C ASP A 354 -8.72 16.25 -12.40
N CYS A 355 -8.94 17.04 -13.45
CA CYS A 355 -7.87 17.47 -14.34
C CYS A 355 -7.14 18.70 -13.83
N VAL A 356 -5.85 18.76 -14.11
CA VAL A 356 -4.99 19.90 -13.73
C VAL A 356 -4.59 20.67 -14.97
N TYR A 357 -4.71 22.01 -14.91
CA TYR A 357 -4.52 22.91 -16.04
C TYR A 357 -3.52 24.01 -15.76
N ILE A 358 -2.86 24.45 -16.83
CA ILE A 358 -2.22 25.75 -16.92
C ILE A 358 -2.85 26.47 -18.12
N GLY A 359 -3.59 27.55 -17.84
CA GLY A 359 -4.41 28.20 -18.86
C GLY A 359 -5.46 27.23 -19.44
N ARG A 360 -5.43 27.00 -20.74
CA ARG A 360 -6.33 26.07 -21.41
C ARG A 360 -5.78 24.64 -21.56
N GLY A 361 -4.50 24.46 -21.28
CA GLY A 361 -3.82 23.18 -21.46
C GLY A 361 -3.94 22.28 -20.24
N GLN A 362 -4.40 21.05 -20.43
CA GLN A 362 -4.34 20.05 -19.39
C GLN A 362 -2.89 19.57 -19.24
N VAL A 363 -2.36 19.65 -18.01
CA VAL A 363 -0.98 19.31 -17.69
C VAL A 363 -0.86 18.15 -16.72
N GLY A 364 -1.96 17.73 -16.11
CA GLY A 364 -1.94 16.64 -15.15
C GLY A 364 -3.31 16.15 -14.73
N VAL A 365 -3.33 15.19 -13.81
CA VAL A 365 -4.53 14.56 -13.25
C VAL A 365 -4.33 14.36 -11.74
N ILE A 366 -5.35 14.68 -10.96
CA ILE A 366 -5.38 14.39 -9.53
C ILE A 366 -5.49 12.87 -9.32
N THR A 367 -4.62 12.35 -8.48
CA THR A 367 -4.68 10.95 -8.08
C THR A 367 -5.42 10.75 -6.76
N SER A 368 -5.17 11.62 -5.79
CA SER A 368 -5.83 11.60 -4.48
C SER A 368 -5.88 13.02 -3.90
N GLY A 369 -6.90 13.32 -3.11
CA GLY A 369 -7.02 14.63 -2.49
C GLY A 369 -7.81 14.58 -1.20
N MET A 370 -7.56 15.55 -0.31
CA MET A 370 -8.25 15.68 0.96
C MET A 370 -8.10 17.08 1.57
N LEU A 371 -9.03 17.44 2.42
CA LEU A 371 -8.85 18.53 3.36
C LEU A 371 -8.18 17.96 4.62
N SER A 372 -6.92 18.32 4.86
CA SER A 372 -6.16 17.80 6.01
C SER A 372 -6.56 18.52 7.30
N PRO A 373 -7.14 17.81 8.28
CA PRO A 373 -7.49 18.44 9.56
C PRO A 373 -6.26 18.91 10.35
N LYS A 374 -5.20 18.10 10.34
CA LYS A 374 -3.97 18.41 11.09
C LYS A 374 -3.21 19.60 10.53
N LEU A 375 -3.15 19.71 9.22
CA LEU A 375 -2.42 20.78 8.55
C LEU A 375 -3.30 22.02 8.30
N GLY A 376 -4.62 21.89 8.39
CA GLY A 376 -5.57 22.96 8.02
C GLY A 376 -5.45 23.36 6.56
N LYS A 377 -5.07 22.45 5.69
CA LYS A 377 -4.77 22.68 4.29
C LYS A 377 -5.52 21.72 3.38
N ASN A 378 -5.87 22.21 2.21
CA ASN A 378 -6.45 21.42 1.13
C ASN A 378 -5.31 20.89 0.26
N ILE A 379 -5.04 19.60 0.33
CA ILE A 379 -3.89 18.94 -0.29
C ILE A 379 -4.31 17.88 -1.31
N ALA A 380 -3.46 17.65 -2.30
CA ALA A 380 -3.67 16.60 -3.28
C ALA A 380 -2.34 16.03 -3.79
N LEU A 381 -2.38 14.77 -4.21
CA LEU A 381 -1.35 14.15 -5.03
C LEU A 381 -1.78 14.26 -6.51
N CYS A 382 -0.86 14.60 -7.36
CA CYS A 382 -1.11 14.87 -8.78
C CYS A 382 0.01 14.26 -9.63
N LYS A 383 -0.37 13.58 -10.68
CA LYS A 383 0.56 13.18 -11.74
C LYS A 383 0.56 14.27 -12.80
N ILE A 384 1.68 14.96 -12.97
CA ILE A 384 1.82 16.14 -13.82
C ILE A 384 2.95 15.94 -14.85
N ASP A 385 2.86 16.63 -15.98
CA ASP A 385 3.94 16.69 -16.95
C ASP A 385 5.21 17.23 -16.27
N VAL A 386 6.34 16.56 -16.46
CA VAL A 386 7.58 16.83 -15.72
C VAL A 386 8.05 18.28 -15.85
N LYS A 387 7.82 18.91 -16.99
CA LYS A 387 8.21 20.33 -17.21
C LYS A 387 7.48 21.32 -16.32
N TYR A 388 6.37 20.93 -15.70
CA TYR A 388 5.58 21.76 -14.78
C TYR A 388 5.65 21.27 -13.33
N SER A 389 6.57 20.38 -13.02
CA SER A 389 6.67 19.72 -11.71
C SER A 389 7.47 20.50 -10.67
N GLU A 390 8.02 21.65 -11.01
CA GLU A 390 8.82 22.47 -10.09
C GLU A 390 7.94 23.01 -8.95
N ILE A 391 8.47 22.96 -7.73
CA ILE A 391 7.77 23.50 -6.54
C ILE A 391 7.52 24.98 -6.74
N GLY A 392 6.30 25.42 -6.43
CA GLY A 392 5.83 26.81 -6.63
C GLY A 392 5.11 27.05 -7.94
N THR A 393 5.11 26.08 -8.87
CA THR A 393 4.34 26.21 -10.12
C THR A 393 2.85 26.37 -9.81
N GLU A 394 2.24 27.41 -10.37
CA GLU A 394 0.82 27.68 -10.22
C GLU A 394 0.02 26.90 -11.26
N VAL A 395 -1.03 26.25 -10.79
CA VAL A 395 -1.93 25.43 -11.61
C VAL A 395 -3.39 25.65 -11.18
N GLU A 396 -4.31 25.13 -11.96
CA GLU A 396 -5.73 25.08 -11.62
C GLU A 396 -6.26 23.67 -11.66
N VAL A 397 -7.07 23.30 -10.68
CA VAL A 397 -7.77 22.02 -10.64
C VAL A 397 -9.18 22.20 -11.20
N GLY A 398 -9.49 21.53 -12.29
CA GLY A 398 -10.83 21.52 -12.90
C GLY A 398 -11.66 20.38 -12.32
N LYS A 399 -12.78 20.72 -11.68
CA LYS A 399 -13.68 19.74 -11.08
C LYS A 399 -14.49 18.99 -12.15
N LEU A 400 -14.61 17.68 -12.01
CA LEU A 400 -15.43 16.82 -12.88
C LEU A 400 -16.92 16.82 -12.45
N ASP A 401 -17.38 17.90 -11.86
CA ASP A 401 -18.75 18.03 -11.35
C ASP A 401 -19.76 18.63 -12.35
N GLY A 402 -19.33 18.85 -13.59
CA GLY A 402 -20.15 19.44 -14.66
C GLY A 402 -20.30 20.95 -14.60
N HIS A 403 -19.77 21.61 -13.57
CA HIS A 403 -19.88 23.07 -13.38
C HIS A 403 -18.69 23.86 -13.93
N GLN A 404 -17.72 23.20 -14.56
CA GLN A 404 -16.49 23.82 -15.11
C GLN A 404 -15.71 24.68 -14.10
N LYS A 405 -15.89 24.38 -12.82
CA LYS A 405 -15.23 25.11 -11.73
C LYS A 405 -13.74 24.80 -11.72
N ARG A 406 -12.92 25.82 -11.58
CA ARG A 406 -11.48 25.71 -11.41
C ARG A 406 -11.05 26.25 -10.06
N ILE A 407 -10.18 25.50 -9.38
CA ILE A 407 -9.64 25.84 -8.08
C ILE A 407 -8.15 26.12 -8.25
N ALA A 408 -7.70 27.31 -7.82
CA ALA A 408 -6.29 27.65 -7.86
C ALA A 408 -5.48 26.74 -6.92
N ALA A 409 -4.33 26.33 -7.38
CA ALA A 409 -3.41 25.49 -6.64
C ALA A 409 -1.96 25.77 -7.01
N LYS A 410 -1.04 25.27 -6.21
CA LYS A 410 0.39 25.31 -6.53
C LYS A 410 1.08 24.00 -6.19
N VAL A 411 2.13 23.69 -6.92
CA VAL A 411 2.98 22.53 -6.66
C VAL A 411 3.76 22.75 -5.37
N VAL A 412 3.67 21.77 -4.47
CA VAL A 412 4.38 21.73 -3.19
C VAL A 412 5.12 20.41 -3.03
N SER A 413 6.05 20.37 -2.10
CA SER A 413 6.72 19.12 -1.74
C SER A 413 5.78 18.20 -0.95
N PHE A 414 6.03 16.89 -1.03
CA PHE A 414 5.41 15.88 -0.17
C PHE A 414 6.48 14.90 0.34
N PRO A 415 6.30 14.22 1.46
CA PRO A 415 5.10 14.11 2.30
C PRO A 415 4.63 15.47 2.82
N PHE A 416 3.31 15.65 2.88
CA PHE A 416 2.72 16.90 3.42
C PHE A 416 2.86 16.98 4.93
N TYR A 417 2.70 15.82 5.59
CA TYR A 417 2.80 15.65 7.02
C TYR A 417 4.14 14.96 7.35
N ASP A 418 4.86 15.51 8.32
CA ASP A 418 6.17 15.03 8.75
C ASP A 418 7.14 14.75 7.59
N PRO A 419 7.51 15.78 6.80
CA PRO A 419 8.32 15.57 5.58
C PRO A 419 9.70 14.95 5.84
N THR A 420 10.24 15.07 7.05
CA THR A 420 11.50 14.44 7.46
C THR A 420 11.35 12.99 7.92
N LYS A 421 10.11 12.51 8.02
CA LYS A 421 9.77 11.16 8.52
C LYS A 421 10.31 10.91 9.94
N SER A 422 10.31 11.95 10.77
CA SER A 422 10.78 11.87 12.16
C SER A 422 9.89 10.96 13.02
N ARG A 423 8.59 10.93 12.74
CA ARG A 423 7.61 10.16 13.52
C ARG A 423 7.74 8.66 13.31
N VAL A 424 7.85 8.19 12.07
CA VAL A 424 8.05 6.75 11.81
C VAL A 424 9.39 6.23 12.31
N LYS A 425 10.37 7.10 12.45
CA LYS A 425 11.72 6.77 12.93
C LYS A 425 11.91 6.96 14.43
N ALA A 426 10.89 7.47 15.14
CA ALA A 426 10.97 7.83 16.56
C ALA A 426 11.35 6.66 17.49
#